data_269064a5a0474a1e4e3c7fd480a58505
#
_entry.id   269064a5a0474a1e4e3c7fd480a58505
#
_cell.length_a   1.000
_cell.length_b   1.000
_cell.length_c   1.000
_cell.angle_alpha   90.00
_cell.angle_beta   90.00
_cell.angle_gamma   90.00
#
_symmetry.space_group_name_H-M   'P 1'
#
loop_
_entity.id
_entity.type
_entity.pdbx_description
1 polymer ?
#
loop_
_entity_poly.entity_id
_entity_poly.type
_entity_poly.pdbx_seq_one_letter_code
_entity_poly.pdbx_strand_id
1 'polypeptide(L)'
;LTVEQVVDTYIKLRRQKEAVENEVKEQVMSIKEKMLKLEAWIRAKSDETGVKSFKTDAGTAFLTTSDFASVADWDEVLAFIKENEAWDMLTKGVSKVAVRGYIDANKSVPNGVTFGTKVGVSVRAPAKKV
;
A
#
# COMPACT_ATOMS: atom_id res chain seq x y z
N LEU A 1 -28.19 -23.95 -13.95
CA LEU A 1 -27.32 -23.23 -12.99
C LEU A 1 -28.18 -22.54 -11.92
N THR A 2 -27.97 -22.85 -10.65
CA THR A 2 -28.67 -22.20 -9.55
C THR A 2 -27.75 -21.17 -8.89
N VAL A 3 -28.33 -20.18 -8.20
CA VAL A 3 -27.56 -19.18 -7.44
C VAL A 3 -26.69 -19.88 -6.39
N GLU A 4 -27.20 -20.91 -5.72
CA GLU A 4 -26.44 -21.69 -4.75
C GLU A 4 -25.21 -22.34 -5.36
N GLN A 5 -25.34 -22.94 -6.55
CA GLN A 5 -24.19 -23.54 -7.27
C GLN A 5 -23.14 -22.50 -7.65
N VAL A 6 -23.57 -21.33 -8.09
CA VAL A 6 -22.66 -20.23 -8.43
C VAL A 6 -21.93 -19.72 -7.19
N VAL A 7 -22.63 -19.52 -6.09
CA VAL A 7 -22.05 -19.08 -4.81
C VAL A 7 -21.05 -20.10 -4.29
N ASP A 8 -21.41 -21.40 -4.28
CA ASP A 8 -20.52 -22.47 -3.84
C ASP A 8 -19.23 -22.51 -4.68
N THR A 9 -19.38 -22.46 -5.99
CA THR A 9 -18.23 -22.45 -6.91
C THR A 9 -17.35 -21.23 -6.71
N TYR A 10 -17.96 -20.05 -6.53
CA TYR A 10 -17.21 -18.82 -6.27
C TYR A 10 -16.39 -18.91 -4.99
N ILE A 11 -16.98 -19.44 -3.91
CA ILE A 11 -16.27 -19.59 -2.63
C ILE A 11 -15.09 -20.57 -2.79
N LYS A 12 -15.28 -21.68 -3.49
CA LYS A 12 -14.20 -22.63 -3.75
C LYS A 12 -13.06 -22.02 -4.54
N LEU A 13 -13.38 -21.26 -5.59
CA LEU A 13 -12.38 -20.56 -6.40
C LEU A 13 -11.64 -19.50 -5.61
N ARG A 14 -12.34 -18.75 -4.75
CA ARG A 14 -11.70 -17.75 -3.89
C ARG A 14 -10.72 -18.40 -2.91
N ARG A 15 -11.10 -19.52 -2.30
CA ARG A 15 -10.20 -20.27 -1.40
C ARG A 15 -8.97 -20.78 -2.13
N GLN A 16 -9.15 -21.29 -3.35
CA GLN A 16 -8.05 -21.75 -4.19
C GLN A 16 -7.11 -20.59 -4.54
N LYS A 17 -7.66 -19.45 -4.92
CA LYS A 17 -6.90 -18.23 -5.20
C LYS A 17 -6.06 -17.80 -3.99
N GLU A 18 -6.69 -17.73 -2.82
CA GLU A 18 -6.01 -17.33 -1.58
C GLU A 18 -4.88 -18.29 -1.20
N ALA A 19 -5.09 -19.60 -1.37
CA ALA A 19 -4.06 -20.59 -1.11
C ALA A 19 -2.85 -20.42 -2.03
N VAL A 20 -3.07 -20.18 -3.32
CA VAL A 20 -2.00 -19.92 -4.29
C VAL A 20 -1.27 -18.62 -3.98
N GLU A 21 -2.00 -17.56 -3.68
CA GLU A 21 -1.42 -16.26 -3.31
C GLU A 21 -0.53 -16.38 -2.06
N ASN A 22 -0.97 -17.12 -1.05
CA ASN A 22 -0.20 -17.35 0.17
C ASN A 22 1.08 -18.13 -0.10
N GLU A 23 1.00 -19.17 -0.92
CA GLU A 23 2.18 -19.97 -1.30
C GLU A 23 3.20 -19.12 -2.06
N VAL A 24 2.75 -18.35 -3.05
CA VAL A 24 3.61 -17.44 -3.82
C VAL A 24 4.22 -16.37 -2.91
N LYS A 25 3.44 -15.83 -1.98
CA LYS A 25 3.90 -14.83 -1.01
C LYS A 25 5.03 -15.39 -0.13
N GLU A 26 4.89 -16.63 0.36
CA GLU A 26 5.94 -17.29 1.15
C GLU A 26 7.23 -17.48 0.35
N GLN A 27 7.10 -17.91 -0.91
CA GLN A 27 8.27 -18.07 -1.79
C GLN A 27 8.96 -16.74 -2.05
N VAL A 28 8.20 -15.69 -2.33
CA VAL A 28 8.71 -14.33 -2.55
C VAL A 28 9.41 -13.80 -1.29
N MET A 29 8.83 -14.01 -0.11
CA MET A 29 9.45 -13.59 1.16
C MET A 29 10.80 -14.28 1.38
N SER A 30 10.89 -15.58 1.11
CA SER A 30 12.15 -16.33 1.25
C SER A 30 13.24 -15.76 0.33
N ILE A 31 12.90 -15.47 -0.92
CA ILE A 31 13.83 -14.85 -1.87
C ILE A 31 14.25 -13.45 -1.43
N LYS A 32 13.30 -12.63 -0.98
CA LYS A 32 13.58 -11.28 -0.47
C LYS A 32 14.52 -11.29 0.74
N GLU A 33 14.35 -12.23 1.66
CA GLU A 33 15.23 -12.38 2.81
C GLU A 33 16.68 -12.65 2.38
N LYS A 34 16.86 -13.51 1.38
CA LYS A 34 18.19 -13.79 0.81
C LYS A 34 18.79 -12.54 0.15
N MET A 35 17.98 -11.80 -0.62
CA MET A 35 18.40 -10.55 -1.24
C MET A 35 18.81 -9.51 -0.20
N LEU A 36 18.04 -9.37 0.88
CA LEU A 36 18.35 -8.43 1.96
C LEU A 36 19.68 -8.75 2.65
N LYS A 37 19.99 -10.03 2.82
CA LYS A 37 21.29 -10.46 3.37
C LYS A 37 22.44 -10.05 2.45
N LEU A 38 22.27 -10.18 1.14
CA LEU A 38 23.28 -9.77 0.15
C LEU A 38 23.42 -8.25 0.10
N GLU A 39 22.31 -7.51 0.18
CA GLU A 39 22.32 -6.06 0.25
C GLU A 39 23.05 -5.57 1.51
N ALA A 40 22.82 -6.21 2.65
CA ALA A 40 23.52 -5.89 3.90
C ALA A 40 25.02 -6.14 3.78
N TRP A 41 25.42 -7.21 3.08
CA TRP A 41 26.82 -7.48 2.83
C TRP A 41 27.48 -6.40 1.97
N ILE A 42 26.79 -5.98 0.89
CA ILE A 42 27.28 -4.90 0.01
C ILE A 42 27.41 -3.57 0.79
N ARG A 43 26.42 -3.28 1.63
CA ARG A 43 26.45 -2.06 2.46
C ARG A 43 27.62 -2.09 3.45
N ALA A 44 27.84 -3.21 4.11
CA ALA A 44 28.98 -3.39 5.02
C ALA A 44 30.31 -3.26 4.28
N LYS A 45 30.41 -3.79 3.08
CA LYS A 45 31.61 -3.67 2.24
C LYS A 45 31.85 -2.24 1.80
N SER A 46 30.79 -1.51 1.49
CA SER A 46 30.86 -0.08 1.19
C SER A 46 31.38 0.73 2.40
N ASP A 47 30.85 0.45 3.59
CA ASP A 47 31.29 1.11 4.83
C ASP A 47 32.75 0.83 5.14
N GLU A 48 33.19 -0.42 4.92
CA GLU A 48 34.58 -0.85 5.16
C GLU A 48 35.58 -0.21 4.19
N THR A 49 35.23 -0.11 2.91
CA THR A 49 36.14 0.33 1.85
C THR A 49 35.96 1.79 1.46
N GLY A 50 34.88 2.45 1.83
CA GLY A 50 34.52 3.78 1.38
C GLY A 50 34.03 3.84 -0.08
N VAL A 51 33.95 2.70 -0.76
CA VAL A 51 33.49 2.60 -2.15
C VAL A 51 31.96 2.56 -2.16
N LYS A 52 31.33 3.42 -2.95
CA LYS A 52 29.87 3.54 -3.05
C LYS A 52 29.29 2.90 -4.30
N SER A 53 30.14 2.49 -5.23
CA SER A 53 29.72 1.82 -6.46
C SER A 53 30.71 0.72 -6.80
N PHE A 54 30.20 -0.49 -6.99
CA PHE A 54 30.96 -1.68 -7.32
C PHE A 54 30.59 -2.14 -8.71
N LYS A 55 31.45 -1.89 -9.68
CA LYS A 55 31.25 -2.30 -11.07
C LYS A 55 31.88 -3.66 -11.30
N THR A 56 31.10 -4.63 -11.74
CA THR A 56 31.55 -5.99 -12.03
C THR A 56 31.04 -6.45 -13.38
N ASP A 57 31.58 -7.56 -13.89
CA ASP A 57 31.09 -8.16 -15.13
C ASP A 57 29.65 -8.69 -14.99
N ALA A 58 29.23 -9.04 -13.76
CA ALA A 58 27.85 -9.47 -13.47
C ALA A 58 26.85 -8.30 -13.38
N GLY A 59 27.33 -7.09 -13.21
CA GLY A 59 26.52 -5.89 -13.04
C GLY A 59 27.17 -4.91 -12.08
N THR A 60 26.46 -3.86 -11.78
CA THR A 60 26.93 -2.79 -10.89
C THR A 60 26.03 -2.70 -9.66
N ALA A 61 26.64 -2.77 -8.47
CA ALA A 61 25.96 -2.50 -7.21
C ALA A 61 26.39 -1.12 -6.72
N PHE A 62 25.42 -0.28 -6.38
CA PHE A 62 25.71 1.07 -5.88
C PHE A 62 24.74 1.47 -4.78
N LEU A 63 25.24 2.31 -3.86
CA LEU A 63 24.39 2.84 -2.80
C LEU A 63 23.52 3.95 -3.35
N THR A 64 22.24 3.92 -2.99
CA THR A 64 21.30 4.99 -3.29
C THR A 64 20.87 5.66 -2.01
N THR A 65 20.64 6.96 -2.08
CA THR A 65 20.05 7.72 -0.99
C THR A 65 18.69 8.23 -1.44
N SER A 66 17.71 8.13 -0.56
CA SER A 66 16.39 8.67 -0.80
C SER A 66 15.92 9.42 0.45
N ASP A 67 15.23 10.53 0.22
CA ASP A 67 14.64 11.28 1.31
C ASP A 67 13.30 10.64 1.71
N PHE A 68 12.99 10.74 2.98
CA PHE A 68 11.66 10.40 3.47
C PHE A 68 11.18 11.47 4.44
N ALA A 69 9.87 11.63 4.51
CA ALA A 69 9.25 12.50 5.47
C ALA A 69 8.02 11.80 6.05
N SER A 70 7.89 11.86 7.36
CA SER A 70 6.75 11.30 8.06
C SER A 70 6.24 12.28 9.11
N VAL A 71 4.99 12.13 9.49
CA VAL A 71 4.36 12.99 10.48
C VAL A 71 4.63 12.43 11.87
N ALA A 72 5.28 13.24 12.72
CA ALA A 72 5.44 12.92 14.14
C ALA A 72 4.24 13.40 14.96
N ASP A 73 3.70 14.57 14.63
CA ASP A 73 2.54 15.17 15.29
C ASP A 73 1.71 15.94 14.25
N TRP A 74 0.49 15.45 13.99
CA TRP A 74 -0.41 16.05 12.99
C TRP A 74 -0.82 17.47 13.35
N ASP A 75 -1.10 17.76 14.61
CA ASP A 75 -1.53 19.08 15.02
C ASP A 75 -0.45 20.13 14.78
N GLU A 76 0.80 19.77 15.05
CA GLU A 76 1.95 20.63 14.77
C GLU A 76 2.17 20.83 13.27
N VAL A 77 2.05 19.76 12.49
CA VAL A 77 2.22 19.83 11.02
C VAL A 77 1.14 20.71 10.40
N LEU A 78 -0.12 20.51 10.79
CA LEU A 78 -1.22 21.31 10.26
C LEU A 78 -1.12 22.79 10.66
N ALA A 79 -0.69 23.07 11.89
CA ALA A 79 -0.45 24.44 12.34
C ALA A 79 0.66 25.10 11.52
N PHE A 80 1.76 24.40 11.30
CA PHE A 80 2.87 24.87 10.46
C PHE A 80 2.43 25.18 9.04
N ILE A 81 1.67 24.26 8.42
CA ILE A 81 1.16 24.42 7.05
C ILE A 81 0.25 25.64 6.93
N LYS A 82 -0.66 25.82 7.88
CA LYS A 82 -1.55 26.99 7.91
C LYS A 82 -0.78 28.30 8.08
N GLU A 83 0.13 28.33 9.02
CA GLU A 83 0.93 29.53 9.34
C GLU A 83 1.81 29.96 8.19
N ASN A 84 2.39 28.98 7.46
CA ASN A 84 3.34 29.23 6.36
C ASN A 84 2.70 29.10 4.98
N GLU A 85 1.40 28.82 4.89
CA GLU A 85 0.68 28.55 3.64
C GLU A 85 1.37 27.45 2.80
N ALA A 86 1.94 26.45 3.47
CA ALA A 86 2.74 25.40 2.87
C ALA A 86 1.87 24.18 2.46
N TRP A 87 0.78 24.43 1.74
CA TRP A 87 -0.19 23.40 1.35
C TRP A 87 0.39 22.31 0.44
N ASP A 88 1.48 22.61 -0.25
CA ASP A 88 2.21 21.67 -1.09
C ASP A 88 2.90 20.55 -0.31
N MET A 89 3.03 20.69 1.03
CA MET A 89 3.53 19.62 1.89
C MET A 89 2.52 18.50 2.12
N LEU A 90 1.26 18.72 1.80
CA LEU A 90 0.22 17.70 1.91
C LEU A 90 0.15 16.86 0.63
N THR A 91 -0.03 15.56 0.79
CA THR A 91 -0.32 14.69 -0.35
C THR A 91 -1.74 14.95 -0.86
N LYS A 92 -1.91 14.91 -2.19
CA LYS A 92 -3.20 15.18 -2.82
C LYS A 92 -4.12 13.98 -2.67
N GLY A 93 -5.30 14.23 -2.14
CA GLY A 93 -6.34 13.22 -1.97
C GLY A 93 -7.44 13.76 -1.08
N VAL A 94 -8.61 13.15 -1.18
CA VAL A 94 -9.75 13.50 -0.32
C VAL A 94 -10.29 12.25 0.37
N SER A 95 -10.77 12.43 1.60
CA SER A 95 -11.42 11.36 2.35
C SER A 95 -12.84 11.14 1.81
N LYS A 96 -13.11 9.95 1.32
CA LYS A 96 -14.44 9.57 0.84
C LYS A 96 -15.51 9.69 1.93
N VAL A 97 -15.17 9.37 3.18
CA VAL A 97 -16.09 9.44 4.33
C VAL A 97 -16.42 10.92 4.65
N ALA A 98 -15.40 11.78 4.66
CA ALA A 98 -15.60 13.21 4.91
C ALA A 98 -16.40 13.88 3.79
N VAL A 99 -16.14 13.51 2.53
CA VAL A 99 -16.91 13.99 1.37
C VAL A 99 -18.37 13.56 1.47
N ARG A 100 -18.62 12.30 1.83
CA ARG A 100 -19.99 11.80 2.05
C ARG A 100 -20.69 12.59 3.15
N GLY A 101 -20.03 12.84 4.27
CA GLY A 101 -20.57 13.63 5.37
C GLY A 101 -20.96 15.05 4.94
N TYR A 102 -20.11 15.69 4.14
CA TYR A 102 -20.40 17.00 3.58
C TYR A 102 -21.65 16.98 2.67
N ILE A 103 -21.74 15.99 1.78
CA ILE A 103 -22.89 15.83 0.87
C ILE A 103 -24.17 15.60 1.65
N ASP A 104 -24.15 14.77 2.69
CA ASP A 104 -25.32 14.49 3.52
C ASP A 104 -25.80 15.73 4.28
N ALA A 105 -24.87 16.56 4.74
CA ALA A 105 -25.18 17.80 5.46
C ALA A 105 -25.64 18.95 4.53
N ASN A 106 -25.01 19.07 3.36
CA ASN A 106 -25.18 20.24 2.48
C ASN A 106 -25.94 19.95 1.18
N LYS A 107 -26.26 18.69 0.89
CA LYS A 107 -26.98 18.25 -0.32
C LYS A 107 -26.29 18.64 -1.64
N SER A 108 -24.98 18.83 -1.59
CA SER A 108 -24.19 19.19 -2.77
C SER A 108 -22.77 18.60 -2.64
N VAL A 109 -22.16 18.33 -3.78
CA VAL A 109 -20.78 17.84 -3.84
C VAL A 109 -19.82 19.03 -3.66
N PRO A 110 -18.78 18.91 -2.83
CA PRO A 110 -17.78 19.98 -2.71
C PRO A 110 -17.20 20.37 -4.06
N ASN A 111 -16.94 21.65 -4.25
CA ASN A 111 -16.35 22.15 -5.50
C ASN A 111 -15.03 21.45 -5.80
N GLY A 112 -14.86 21.00 -7.05
CA GLY A 112 -13.66 20.33 -7.50
C GLY A 112 -13.59 18.83 -7.18
N VAL A 113 -14.57 18.28 -6.47
CA VAL A 113 -14.66 16.86 -6.14
C VAL A 113 -15.64 16.17 -7.08
N THR A 114 -15.23 15.04 -7.62
CA THR A 114 -16.12 14.10 -8.31
C THR A 114 -16.48 13.00 -7.33
N PHE A 115 -17.75 12.79 -7.08
CA PHE A 115 -18.23 11.79 -6.14
C PHE A 115 -19.18 10.82 -6.86
N GLY A 116 -19.03 9.53 -6.60
CA GLY A 116 -19.89 8.51 -7.14
C GLY A 116 -19.89 7.26 -6.26
N THR A 117 -20.84 6.39 -6.52
CA THR A 117 -20.93 5.09 -5.87
C THR A 117 -20.73 3.98 -6.90
N LYS A 118 -20.08 2.91 -6.49
CA LYS A 118 -19.91 1.70 -7.30
C LYS A 118 -20.68 0.56 -6.64
N VAL A 119 -21.37 -0.21 -7.44
CA VAL A 119 -22.05 -1.42 -6.97
C VAL A 119 -21.15 -2.61 -7.27
N GLY A 120 -20.85 -3.38 -6.24
CA GLY A 120 -20.09 -4.62 -6.37
C GLY A 120 -20.89 -5.78 -5.78
N VAL A 121 -20.39 -6.98 -5.99
CA VAL A 121 -20.96 -8.20 -5.42
C VAL A 121 -19.99 -8.74 -4.37
N SER A 122 -20.51 -9.00 -3.18
CA SER A 122 -19.76 -9.65 -2.11
C SER A 122 -20.36 -11.04 -1.86
N VAL A 123 -19.50 -12.02 -1.67
CA VAL A 123 -19.90 -13.38 -1.34
C VAL A 123 -19.27 -13.74 0.01
N ARG A 124 -20.10 -14.19 0.94
CA ARG A 124 -19.65 -14.66 2.25
C ARG A 124 -19.87 -16.14 2.39
N ALA A 125 -18.88 -16.84 2.95
CA ALA A 125 -19.05 -18.21 3.36
C ALA A 125 -20.01 -18.29 4.56
N PRO A 126 -20.74 -19.42 4.75
CA PRO A 126 -21.57 -19.59 5.94
C PRO A 126 -20.77 -19.44 7.22
N ALA A 127 -21.39 -18.87 8.26
CA ALA A 127 -20.76 -18.77 9.57
C ALA A 127 -20.43 -20.17 10.11
N LYS A 128 -19.25 -20.32 10.71
CA LYS A 128 -18.89 -21.58 11.38
C LYS A 128 -19.83 -21.80 12.56
N LYS A 129 -20.50 -22.94 12.61
CA LYS A 129 -21.24 -23.35 13.80
C LYS A 129 -20.23 -23.72 14.89
N VAL A 130 -20.40 -23.11 16.05
CA VAL A 130 -19.61 -23.42 17.22
C VAL A 130 -20.16 -24.69 17.91
#